data_20c5bd5d7af3719bc32767b64a0987f8
#
_entry.id   20c5bd5d7af3719bc32767b64a0987f8
#
_cell.length_a   1.000
_cell.length_b   1.000
_cell.length_c   1.000
_cell.angle_alpha   90.00
_cell.angle_beta   90.00
_cell.angle_gamma   90.00
#
_symmetry.space_group_name_H-M   'P 1'
#
loop_
_entity.id
_entity.type
_entity.pdbx_description
1 polymer ?
#
loop_
_entity_poly.entity_id
_entity_poly.type
_entity_poly.pdbx_seq_one_letter_code
_entity_poly.pdbx_strand_id
1 'polypeptide(L)'
;MGKLIIFSAPSGSGKTTIVRELLRRIPQLEFSISATSRAPRGTERDGVDYYFLSPDEFRRAVDEERFVEWEEVYAGTCYGTLCSELDRIWGKGHTILFDVDVLGGINLKRIFGADACSVFIMPPSIEELERRLE
;
A
#
# COMPACT_ATOMS: atom_id res chain seq x y z
N MET A 1 -5.57 -18.82 2.46
CA MET A 1 -4.87 -17.53 2.30
C MET A 1 -4.72 -17.23 0.82
N GLY A 2 -5.06 -16.02 0.40
CA GLY A 2 -4.99 -15.62 -1.00
C GLY A 2 -3.62 -15.08 -1.39
N LYS A 3 -3.50 -14.67 -2.66
CA LYS A 3 -2.26 -14.13 -3.21
C LYS A 3 -2.28 -12.61 -3.20
N LEU A 4 -1.08 -12.01 -3.24
CA LEU A 4 -0.95 -10.56 -3.28
C LEU A 4 0.24 -10.15 -4.16
N ILE A 5 0.14 -8.95 -4.72
CA ILE A 5 1.18 -8.34 -5.53
C ILE A 5 1.61 -7.05 -4.84
N ILE A 6 2.92 -6.90 -4.68
CA ILE A 6 3.50 -5.73 -4.02
C ILE A 6 4.25 -4.91 -5.06
N PHE A 7 3.76 -3.69 -5.32
CA PHE A 7 4.45 -2.74 -6.18
C PHE A 7 5.29 -1.79 -5.33
N SER A 8 6.58 -1.71 -5.63
CA SER A 8 7.49 -0.78 -4.99
C SER A 8 8.28 -0.06 -6.06
N ALA A 9 8.45 1.25 -5.91
CA ALA A 9 9.22 2.03 -6.87
C ALA A 9 9.65 3.35 -6.27
N PRO A 10 10.75 3.94 -6.76
CA PRO A 10 11.13 5.30 -6.40
C PRO A 10 10.08 6.29 -6.87
N SER A 11 9.98 7.44 -6.21
CA SER A 11 9.12 8.53 -6.65
C SER A 11 9.47 8.94 -8.08
N GLY A 12 8.46 9.26 -8.87
CA GLY A 12 8.66 9.69 -10.26
C GLY A 12 8.91 8.58 -11.26
N SER A 13 8.77 7.31 -10.87
CA SER A 13 9.02 6.17 -11.75
C SER A 13 7.85 5.79 -12.66
N GLY A 14 6.68 6.45 -12.49
CA GLY A 14 5.48 6.12 -13.24
C GLY A 14 4.64 5.00 -12.61
N LYS A 15 4.91 4.64 -11.36
CA LYS A 15 4.24 3.57 -10.65
C LYS A 15 2.71 3.73 -10.63
N THR A 16 2.22 4.92 -10.35
CA THR A 16 0.78 5.20 -10.26
C THR A 16 0.07 4.89 -11.57
N THR A 17 0.67 5.27 -12.70
CA THR A 17 0.10 4.99 -14.04
C THR A 17 0.02 3.50 -14.29
N ILE A 18 1.08 2.76 -13.96
CA ILE A 18 1.13 1.30 -14.15
C ILE A 18 0.09 0.60 -13.27
N VAL A 19 -0.02 1.01 -12.01
CA VAL A 19 -0.99 0.44 -11.07
C VAL A 19 -2.42 0.65 -11.58
N ARG A 20 -2.75 1.86 -12.01
CA ARG A 20 -4.08 2.17 -12.55
C ARG A 20 -4.41 1.31 -13.76
N GLU A 21 -3.45 1.14 -14.65
CA GLU A 21 -3.65 0.35 -15.87
C GLU A 21 -3.88 -1.13 -15.54
N LEU A 22 -3.15 -1.68 -14.58
CA LEU A 22 -3.34 -3.05 -14.15
C LEU A 22 -4.72 -3.27 -13.52
N LEU A 23 -5.15 -2.35 -12.67
CA LEU A 23 -6.48 -2.43 -12.05
C LEU A 23 -7.59 -2.39 -13.10
N ARG A 24 -7.39 -1.61 -14.16
CA ARG A 24 -8.35 -1.51 -15.25
C ARG A 24 -8.42 -2.78 -16.08
N ARG A 25 -7.28 -3.43 -16.31
CA ARG A 25 -7.19 -4.60 -17.21
C ARG A 25 -7.49 -5.93 -16.53
N ILE A 26 -7.26 -6.02 -15.23
CA ILE A 26 -7.40 -7.27 -14.50
C ILE A 26 -8.48 -7.11 -13.42
N PRO A 27 -9.73 -7.53 -13.71
CA PRO A 27 -10.84 -7.34 -12.76
C PRO A 27 -10.65 -8.05 -11.41
N GLN A 28 -9.80 -9.07 -11.36
CA GLN A 28 -9.55 -9.81 -10.13
C GLN A 28 -8.57 -9.10 -9.18
N LEU A 29 -7.95 -8.01 -9.63
CA LEU A 29 -7.09 -7.21 -8.77
C LEU A 29 -7.89 -6.15 -8.03
N GLU A 30 -7.63 -6.02 -6.72
CA GLU A 30 -8.19 -4.93 -5.92
C GLU A 30 -7.07 -4.26 -5.15
N PHE A 31 -7.15 -2.95 -5.07
CA PHE A 31 -6.16 -2.14 -4.37
C PHE A 31 -6.42 -2.18 -2.86
N SER A 32 -5.35 -2.39 -2.09
CA SER A 32 -5.44 -2.32 -0.64
C SER A 32 -5.35 -0.87 -0.19
N ILE A 33 -6.31 -0.44 0.62
CA ILE A 33 -6.34 0.92 1.16
C ILE A 33 -5.62 0.93 2.50
N SER A 34 -4.53 1.70 2.58
CA SER A 34 -3.75 1.81 3.81
C SER A 34 -4.46 2.69 4.84
N ALA A 35 -4.21 2.44 6.12
CA ALA A 35 -4.65 3.30 7.20
C ALA A 35 -3.53 4.27 7.57
N THR A 36 -3.88 5.45 8.04
CA THR A 36 -2.91 6.44 8.49
C THR A 36 -3.44 7.21 9.68
N SER A 37 -2.53 7.71 10.51
CA SER A 37 -2.87 8.53 11.67
C SER A 37 -2.86 10.03 11.38
N ARG A 38 -2.53 10.43 10.15
CA ARG A 38 -2.57 11.85 9.78
C ARG A 38 -3.95 12.24 9.26
N ALA A 39 -4.23 13.54 9.30
CA ALA A 39 -5.48 14.07 8.75
C ALA A 39 -5.46 14.06 7.22
N PRO A 40 -6.64 14.00 6.57
CA PRO A 40 -6.73 14.12 5.12
C PRO A 40 -6.14 15.44 4.61
N ARG A 41 -5.54 15.37 3.42
CA ARG A 41 -4.95 16.55 2.76
C ARG A 41 -5.67 16.78 1.43
N GLY A 42 -5.95 18.05 1.12
CA GLY A 42 -6.57 18.43 -0.15
C GLY A 42 -7.87 17.67 -0.41
N THR A 43 -7.92 16.93 -1.51
CA THR A 43 -9.12 16.20 -1.92
C THR A 43 -9.14 14.74 -1.45
N GLU A 44 -8.24 14.35 -0.56
CA GLU A 44 -8.20 12.98 -0.04
C GLU A 44 -9.48 12.63 0.72
N ARG A 45 -9.95 11.40 0.53
CA ARG A 45 -11.21 10.93 1.13
C ARG A 45 -10.97 9.68 1.95
N ASP A 46 -11.65 9.63 3.10
CA ASP A 46 -11.65 8.45 3.96
C ASP A 46 -12.28 7.28 3.23
N GLY A 47 -11.63 6.10 3.34
CA GLY A 47 -12.13 4.89 2.69
C GLY A 47 -11.85 4.79 1.20
N VAL A 48 -11.21 5.80 0.61
CA VAL A 48 -10.83 5.83 -0.80
C VAL A 48 -9.32 5.95 -0.96
N ASP A 49 -8.74 7.03 -0.45
CA ASP A 49 -7.28 7.24 -0.52
C ASP A 49 -6.58 6.56 0.64
N TYR A 50 -7.15 6.71 1.83
CA TYR A 50 -6.68 6.09 3.07
C TYR A 50 -7.87 5.86 3.98
N TYR A 51 -7.67 5.00 5.00
CA TYR A 51 -8.54 5.02 6.17
C TYR A 51 -7.89 5.98 7.16
N PHE A 52 -8.52 7.12 7.40
CA PHE A 52 -7.99 8.15 8.28
C PHE A 52 -8.44 7.90 9.71
N LEU A 53 -7.49 7.59 10.56
CA LEU A 53 -7.73 7.34 11.98
C LEU A 53 -7.07 8.45 12.78
N SER A 54 -7.60 8.74 13.97
CA SER A 54 -6.89 9.61 14.89
C SER A 54 -5.66 8.85 15.42
N PRO A 55 -4.64 9.57 15.96
CA PRO A 55 -3.51 8.87 16.58
C PRO A 55 -3.93 7.87 17.65
N ASP A 56 -4.95 8.20 18.46
CA ASP A 56 -5.45 7.31 19.49
C ASP A 56 -6.15 6.09 18.91
N GLU A 57 -6.96 6.27 17.86
CA GLU A 57 -7.61 5.17 17.16
C GLU A 57 -6.59 4.24 16.50
N PHE A 58 -5.54 4.81 15.90
CA PHE A 58 -4.48 4.03 15.30
C PHE A 58 -3.77 3.17 16.35
N ARG A 59 -3.42 3.78 17.48
CA ARG A 59 -2.76 3.06 18.58
C ARG A 59 -3.65 1.94 19.12
N ARG A 60 -4.95 2.20 19.27
CA ARG A 60 -5.90 1.19 19.70
C ARG A 60 -5.93 0.01 18.74
N ALA A 61 -5.93 0.27 17.45
CA ALA A 61 -5.92 -0.78 16.42
C ALA A 61 -4.63 -1.61 16.50
N VAL A 62 -3.48 -0.97 16.79
CA VAL A 62 -2.22 -1.68 17.02
C VAL A 62 -2.34 -2.61 18.23
N ASP A 63 -2.86 -2.08 19.32
CA ASP A 63 -2.99 -2.84 20.57
C ASP A 63 -3.97 -4.02 20.44
N GLU A 64 -4.99 -3.86 19.59
CA GLU A 64 -5.96 -4.92 19.30
C GLU A 64 -5.51 -5.87 18.19
N GLU A 65 -4.29 -5.71 17.72
CA GLU A 65 -3.69 -6.55 16.66
C GLU A 65 -4.50 -6.55 15.37
N ARG A 66 -5.04 -5.39 14.99
CA ARG A 66 -5.81 -5.23 13.77
C ARG A 66 -4.97 -4.97 12.53
N PHE A 67 -3.67 -4.70 12.70
CA PHE A 67 -2.76 -4.43 11.59
C PHE A 67 -1.96 -5.68 11.20
N VAL A 68 -1.86 -5.91 9.89
CA VAL A 68 -0.93 -6.89 9.33
C VAL A 68 0.50 -6.41 9.55
N GLU A 69 0.72 -5.12 9.22
CA GLU A 69 1.98 -4.42 9.44
C GLU A 69 1.69 -2.93 9.61
N TRP A 70 2.57 -2.23 10.27
CA TRP A 70 2.47 -0.79 10.41
C TRP A 70 3.84 -0.22 10.73
N GLU A 71 4.04 1.09 10.43
CA GLU A 71 5.30 1.76 10.76
C GLU A 71 5.05 3.24 11.03
N GLU A 72 5.92 3.85 11.81
CA GLU A 72 5.93 5.29 12.01
C GLU A 72 6.92 5.88 11.02
N VAL A 73 6.41 6.68 10.07
CA VAL A 73 7.22 7.27 9.00
C VAL A 73 7.80 8.62 9.42
N TYR A 74 6.96 9.44 10.07
CA TYR A 74 7.37 10.69 10.69
C TYR A 74 6.96 10.66 12.15
N ALA A 75 7.54 11.56 12.96
CA ALA A 75 7.16 11.65 14.36
C ALA A 75 5.64 11.85 14.51
N GLY A 76 4.97 10.88 15.09
CA GLY A 76 3.52 10.90 15.32
C GLY A 76 2.68 10.52 14.11
N THR A 77 3.29 10.23 12.94
CA THR A 77 2.54 9.84 11.74
C THR A 77 2.84 8.40 11.38
N CYS A 78 1.82 7.57 11.44
CA CYS A 78 1.92 6.13 11.17
C CYS A 78 1.12 5.74 9.94
N TYR A 79 1.54 4.66 9.30
CA TYR A 79 0.84 4.04 8.18
C TYR A 79 0.81 2.54 8.40
N GLY A 80 -0.22 1.88 7.94
CA GLY A 80 -0.30 0.43 8.07
C GLY A 80 -1.40 -0.20 7.23
N THR A 81 -1.38 -1.52 7.20
CA THR A 81 -2.36 -2.33 6.47
C THR A 81 -3.25 -3.05 7.47
N LEU A 82 -4.54 -2.76 7.42
CA LEU A 82 -5.51 -3.41 8.30
C LEU A 82 -5.80 -4.84 7.84
N CYS A 83 -5.93 -5.74 8.81
CA CYS A 83 -6.31 -7.13 8.51
C CYS A 83 -7.65 -7.21 7.79
N SER A 84 -8.57 -6.29 8.08
CA SER A 84 -9.88 -6.23 7.44
C SER A 84 -9.79 -6.00 5.93
N GLU A 85 -8.72 -5.35 5.44
CA GLU A 85 -8.51 -5.17 4.00
C GLU A 85 -8.25 -6.52 3.31
N LEU A 86 -7.47 -7.38 3.94
CA LEU A 86 -7.22 -8.70 3.40
C LEU A 86 -8.51 -9.52 3.34
N ASP A 87 -9.28 -9.47 4.42
CA ASP A 87 -10.57 -10.18 4.47
C ASP A 87 -11.54 -9.67 3.42
N ARG A 88 -11.59 -8.35 3.22
CA ARG A 88 -12.45 -7.73 2.23
C ARG A 88 -12.13 -8.20 0.81
N ILE A 89 -10.84 -8.19 0.46
CA ILE A 89 -10.41 -8.49 -0.91
C ILE A 89 -10.37 -9.99 -1.16
N TRP A 90 -9.76 -10.75 -0.28
CA TRP A 90 -9.70 -12.21 -0.42
C TRP A 90 -11.07 -12.86 -0.28
N GLY A 91 -11.97 -12.25 0.50
CA GLY A 91 -13.33 -12.75 0.65
C GLY A 91 -14.11 -12.74 -0.66
N LYS A 92 -13.71 -11.90 -1.61
CA LYS A 92 -14.29 -11.86 -2.96
C LYS A 92 -13.56 -12.79 -3.95
N GLY A 93 -12.53 -13.49 -3.50
CA GLY A 93 -11.69 -14.28 -4.38
C GLY A 93 -10.71 -13.47 -5.22
N HIS A 94 -10.47 -12.21 -4.84
CA HIS A 94 -9.58 -11.32 -5.59
C HIS A 94 -8.16 -11.38 -5.06
N THR A 95 -7.21 -10.91 -5.90
CA THR A 95 -5.80 -10.75 -5.54
C THR A 95 -5.58 -9.33 -5.05
N ILE A 96 -4.86 -9.17 -3.95
CA ILE A 96 -4.59 -7.86 -3.36
C ILE A 96 -3.42 -7.19 -4.08
N LEU A 97 -3.58 -5.93 -4.43
CA LEU A 97 -2.52 -5.10 -4.98
C LEU A 97 -2.10 -4.06 -3.94
N PHE A 98 -0.83 -4.08 -3.56
CA PHE A 98 -0.25 -3.09 -2.65
C PHE A 98 0.63 -2.12 -3.42
N ASP A 99 0.47 -0.85 -3.14
CA ASP A 99 1.33 0.24 -3.63
C ASP A 99 1.98 0.87 -2.41
N VAL A 100 3.18 0.41 -2.09
CA VAL A 100 3.90 0.79 -0.86
C VAL A 100 5.32 1.23 -1.18
N ASP A 101 5.99 1.86 -0.21
CA ASP A 101 7.40 2.16 -0.35
C ASP A 101 8.23 0.86 -0.23
N VAL A 102 9.54 0.99 -0.45
CA VAL A 102 10.43 -0.17 -0.43
C VAL A 102 10.40 -0.89 0.92
N LEU A 103 10.40 -0.13 2.01
CA LEU A 103 10.39 -0.72 3.36
C LEU A 103 9.08 -1.47 3.63
N GLY A 104 7.95 -0.87 3.29
CA GLY A 104 6.65 -1.53 3.42
C GLY A 104 6.57 -2.79 2.57
N GLY A 105 7.13 -2.75 1.36
CA GLY A 105 7.19 -3.91 0.48
C GLY A 105 8.02 -5.05 1.06
N ILE A 106 9.16 -4.73 1.66
CA ILE A 106 10.01 -5.72 2.32
C ILE A 106 9.26 -6.37 3.48
N ASN A 107 8.57 -5.58 4.28
CA ASN A 107 7.80 -6.08 5.41
C ASN A 107 6.71 -7.05 4.96
N LEU A 108 5.95 -6.68 3.93
CA LEU A 108 4.88 -7.53 3.40
C LEU A 108 5.43 -8.83 2.81
N LYS A 109 6.54 -8.76 2.08
CA LYS A 109 7.16 -9.96 1.52
C LYS A 109 7.64 -10.91 2.62
N ARG A 110 8.17 -10.37 3.70
CA ARG A 110 8.60 -11.17 4.84
C ARG A 110 7.43 -11.89 5.50
N ILE A 111 6.29 -11.20 5.64
CA ILE A 111 5.11 -11.76 6.29
C ILE A 111 4.45 -12.83 5.43
N PHE A 112 4.29 -12.58 4.14
CA PHE A 112 3.51 -13.45 3.25
C PHE A 112 4.34 -14.46 2.46
N GLY A 113 5.65 -14.26 2.38
CA GLY A 113 6.54 -15.24 1.76
C GLY A 113 6.16 -15.53 0.30
N ALA A 114 5.97 -16.81 0.00
CA ALA A 114 5.70 -17.28 -1.35
C ALA A 114 4.35 -16.82 -1.92
N ASP A 115 3.41 -16.43 -1.08
CA ASP A 115 2.11 -15.91 -1.52
C ASP A 115 2.20 -14.49 -2.07
N ALA A 116 3.32 -13.80 -1.83
CA ALA A 116 3.54 -12.43 -2.28
C ALA A 116 4.46 -12.40 -3.50
N CYS A 117 4.02 -11.70 -4.54
CA CYS A 117 4.83 -11.40 -5.72
C CYS A 117 5.28 -9.95 -5.63
N SER A 118 6.58 -9.71 -5.49
CA SER A 118 7.14 -8.36 -5.43
C SER A 118 7.53 -7.88 -6.82
N VAL A 119 7.06 -6.69 -7.18
CA VAL A 119 7.40 -6.04 -8.44
C VAL A 119 8.06 -4.70 -8.11
N PHE A 120 9.32 -4.55 -8.50
CA PHE A 120 10.06 -3.31 -8.32
C PHE A 120 10.16 -2.62 -9.67
N ILE A 121 9.62 -1.40 -9.74
CA ILE A 121 9.63 -0.61 -10.97
C ILE A 121 10.81 0.34 -10.93
N MET A 122 11.73 0.19 -11.90
CA MET A 122 12.89 1.06 -12.02
C MET A 122 12.79 1.89 -13.28
N PRO A 123 13.12 3.19 -13.20
CA PRO A 123 13.23 3.97 -14.44
C PRO A 123 14.39 3.42 -15.26
N PRO A 124 14.35 3.59 -16.62
CA PRO A 124 15.35 3.01 -17.49
C PRO A 124 16.76 3.60 -17.31
N SER A 125 16.88 4.78 -16.73
CA SER A 125 18.17 5.41 -16.48
C SER A 125 18.07 6.45 -15.37
N ILE A 126 19.23 6.90 -14.87
CA ILE A 126 19.28 7.98 -13.88
C ILE A 126 18.73 9.28 -14.47
N GLU A 127 19.07 9.56 -15.73
CA GLU A 127 18.56 10.74 -16.45
C GLU A 127 17.04 10.72 -16.56
N GLU A 128 16.47 9.56 -16.84
CA GLU A 128 15.03 9.42 -16.92
C GLU A 128 14.37 9.65 -15.56
N LEU A 129 15.00 9.18 -14.48
CA LEU A 129 14.48 9.39 -13.15
C LEU A 129 14.54 10.89 -12.79
N GLU A 130 15.65 11.56 -13.10
CA GLU A 130 15.77 13.00 -12.87
C GLU A 130 14.70 13.77 -13.61
N ARG A 131 14.44 13.43 -14.86
CA ARG A 131 13.42 14.08 -15.67
C ARG A 131 12.03 13.91 -15.08
N ARG A 132 11.71 12.73 -14.55
CA ARG A 132 10.39 12.46 -13.96
C ARG A 132 10.16 13.14 -12.62
N LEU A 133 11.24 13.47 -11.90
CA LEU A 133 11.17 14.15 -10.62
C LEU A 133 11.11 15.67 -10.73
N GLU A 134 11.41 16.22 -11.91
CA GLU A 134 11.33 17.67 -12.15
C GLU A 134 9.87 18.18 -12.28
#